data_3a4864b2907c0662ef5470dd81145bd6
#
_entry.id   3a4864b2907c0662ef5470dd81145bd6
#
_cell.length_a   1.000
_cell.length_b   1.000
_cell.length_c   1.000
_cell.angle_alpha   90.00
_cell.angle_beta   90.00
_cell.angle_gamma   90.00
#
_symmetry.space_group_name_H-M   'P 1'
#
loop_
_entity.id
_entity.type
_entity.pdbx_description
1 polymer ?
#
loop_
_entity_poly.entity_id
_entity_poly.type
_entity_poly.pdbx_seq_one_letter_code
_entity_poly.pdbx_strand_id
1 'polypeptide(L)'
;MELTKQQLKELLPKNPYIDNWHSALSILLPDYDINTPKRVAAFVAQCAHESGGFMVLKENLNYKAASLRKLFGKYFPTDELAQQYASKPNKQEAIANRIYASRMGNGDEASGDGYKYCGRGLIQLTGKSNYIAFADSLEITPEEASEYLATFEGAAQSACWFWETNNLNQWADKGDIVTLTKRINGGTIGLEDRIKHYEHALHVLGH
;
A
#
# COMPACT_ATOMS: atom_id res chain seq x y z
N MET A 1 2.70 -9.02 -22.52
CA MET A 1 4.09 -8.57 -22.39
C MET A 1 4.73 -9.25 -21.18
N GLU A 2 6.01 -9.48 -21.18
CA GLU A 2 6.74 -10.09 -20.07
C GLU A 2 7.63 -9.04 -19.39
N LEU A 3 7.50 -8.93 -18.05
CA LEU A 3 8.39 -8.12 -17.24
C LEU A 3 9.61 -8.97 -16.85
N THR A 4 10.78 -8.62 -17.31
CA THR A 4 12.00 -9.38 -16.98
C THR A 4 12.59 -8.95 -15.63
N LYS A 5 13.41 -9.82 -15.04
CA LYS A 5 14.14 -9.48 -13.80
C LYS A 5 15.03 -8.26 -14.00
N GLN A 6 15.69 -8.17 -15.15
CA GLN A 6 16.58 -7.05 -15.46
C GLN A 6 15.80 -5.74 -15.52
N GLN A 7 14.63 -5.74 -16.17
CA GLN A 7 13.77 -4.58 -16.21
C GLN A 7 13.32 -4.18 -14.79
N LEU A 8 12.88 -5.14 -13.99
CA LEU A 8 12.45 -4.86 -12.63
C LEU A 8 13.61 -4.30 -11.79
N LYS A 9 14.81 -4.82 -11.96
CA LYS A 9 15.99 -4.29 -11.28
C LYS A 9 16.29 -2.85 -11.64
N GLU A 10 16.09 -2.47 -12.90
CA GLU A 10 16.24 -1.08 -13.33
C GLU A 10 15.17 -0.17 -12.75
N LEU A 11 13.94 -0.69 -12.55
CA LEU A 11 12.84 0.05 -11.94
C LEU A 11 12.98 0.18 -10.42
N LEU A 12 13.60 -0.79 -9.77
CA LEU A 12 13.77 -0.85 -8.33
C LEU A 12 15.25 -1.08 -7.96
N PRO A 13 16.15 -0.14 -8.32
CA PRO A 13 17.60 -0.40 -8.27
C PRO A 13 18.16 -0.61 -6.87
N LYS A 14 17.46 -0.15 -5.84
CA LYS A 14 17.89 -0.28 -4.44
C LYS A 14 17.24 -1.45 -3.72
N ASN A 15 16.35 -2.17 -4.38
CA ASN A 15 15.62 -3.26 -3.74
C ASN A 15 16.46 -4.56 -3.77
N PRO A 16 16.74 -5.17 -2.61
CA PRO A 16 17.55 -6.41 -2.55
C PRO A 16 16.75 -7.67 -2.85
N TYR A 17 15.42 -7.57 -3.05
CA TYR A 17 14.52 -8.70 -3.19
C TYR A 17 13.90 -8.81 -4.60
N ILE A 18 14.67 -8.46 -5.63
CA ILE A 18 14.16 -8.46 -7.01
C ILE A 18 13.63 -9.82 -7.44
N ASP A 19 14.33 -10.91 -7.08
CA ASP A 19 13.88 -12.25 -7.44
C ASP A 19 12.51 -12.58 -6.85
N ASN A 20 12.29 -12.22 -5.60
CA ASN A 20 11.02 -12.45 -4.91
C ASN A 20 9.90 -11.62 -5.53
N TRP A 21 10.13 -10.34 -5.77
CA TRP A 21 9.15 -9.48 -6.41
C TRP A 21 8.86 -9.89 -7.85
N HIS A 22 9.89 -10.26 -8.59
CA HIS A 22 9.71 -10.71 -9.97
C HIS A 22 8.87 -11.99 -10.03
N SER A 23 9.14 -12.96 -9.15
CA SER A 23 8.35 -14.19 -9.08
C SER A 23 6.87 -13.90 -8.81
N ALA A 24 6.58 -13.01 -7.85
CA ALA A 24 5.20 -12.62 -7.54
C ALA A 24 4.52 -11.89 -8.70
N LEU A 25 5.18 -10.88 -9.25
CA LEU A 25 4.60 -10.04 -10.30
C LEU A 25 4.40 -10.79 -11.62
N SER A 26 5.28 -11.74 -11.94
CA SER A 26 5.17 -12.52 -13.17
C SER A 26 3.88 -13.32 -13.25
N ILE A 27 3.36 -13.77 -12.11
CA ILE A 27 2.10 -14.50 -12.02
C ILE A 27 0.92 -13.52 -11.91
N LEU A 28 1.05 -12.54 -11.04
CA LEU A 28 -0.07 -11.67 -10.67
C LEU A 28 -0.44 -10.64 -11.73
N LEU A 29 0.54 -10.02 -12.38
CA LEU A 29 0.24 -8.97 -13.36
C LEU A 29 -0.65 -9.49 -14.49
N PRO A 30 -0.36 -10.63 -15.14
CA PRO A 30 -1.26 -11.18 -16.16
C PRO A 30 -2.64 -11.54 -15.61
N ASP A 31 -2.72 -12.10 -14.40
CA ASP A 31 -3.98 -12.50 -13.78
C ASP A 31 -4.94 -11.34 -13.55
N TYR A 32 -4.40 -10.14 -13.37
CA TYR A 32 -5.19 -8.93 -13.15
C TYR A 32 -5.20 -8.00 -14.38
N ASP A 33 -4.88 -8.53 -15.56
CA ASP A 33 -4.86 -7.78 -16.83
C ASP A 33 -3.93 -6.55 -16.82
N ILE A 34 -2.91 -6.57 -16.00
CA ILE A 34 -1.86 -5.55 -16.00
C ILE A 34 -0.75 -6.06 -16.94
N ASN A 35 -1.01 -5.99 -18.23
CA ASN A 35 -0.30 -6.76 -19.24
C ASN A 35 0.19 -5.97 -20.47
N THR A 36 0.22 -4.65 -20.37
CA THR A 36 0.80 -3.80 -21.43
C THR A 36 1.90 -2.90 -20.82
N PRO A 37 2.82 -2.39 -21.62
CA PRO A 37 3.85 -1.48 -21.10
C PRO A 37 3.28 -0.31 -20.30
N LYS A 38 2.22 0.34 -20.78
CA LYS A 38 1.57 1.45 -20.07
C LYS A 38 0.97 1.01 -18.74
N ARG A 39 0.27 -0.11 -18.73
CA ARG A 39 -0.35 -0.64 -17.49
C ARG A 39 0.70 -1.04 -16.47
N VAL A 40 1.72 -1.78 -16.89
CA VAL A 40 2.81 -2.20 -16.01
C VAL A 40 3.59 -0.98 -15.50
N ALA A 41 3.93 -0.03 -16.38
CA ALA A 41 4.65 1.17 -15.99
C ALA A 41 3.87 1.99 -14.97
N ALA A 42 2.58 2.19 -15.20
CA ALA A 42 1.71 2.93 -14.28
C ALA A 42 1.58 2.22 -12.93
N PHE A 43 1.37 0.91 -12.93
CA PHE A 43 1.25 0.11 -11.72
C PHE A 43 2.54 0.15 -10.89
N VAL A 44 3.68 -0.12 -11.51
CA VAL A 44 4.96 -0.13 -10.81
C VAL A 44 5.31 1.27 -10.29
N ALA A 45 5.04 2.32 -11.07
CA ALA A 45 5.31 3.69 -10.65
C ALA A 45 4.51 4.08 -9.40
N GLN A 46 3.22 3.77 -9.38
CA GLN A 46 2.37 4.06 -8.22
C GLN A 46 2.78 3.24 -7.00
N CYS A 47 3.00 1.95 -7.16
CA CYS A 47 3.43 1.09 -6.07
C CYS A 47 4.81 1.47 -5.54
N ALA A 48 5.75 1.84 -6.41
CA ALA A 48 7.08 2.27 -5.99
C ALA A 48 7.03 3.55 -5.15
N HIS A 49 6.19 4.51 -5.56
CA HIS A 49 6.00 5.72 -4.76
C HIS A 49 5.39 5.39 -3.39
N GLU A 50 4.30 4.61 -3.38
CA GLU A 50 3.56 4.30 -2.14
C GLU A 50 4.37 3.47 -1.14
N SER A 51 5.29 2.64 -1.61
CA SER A 51 6.04 1.69 -0.78
C SER A 51 7.52 1.99 -0.64
N GLY A 52 7.97 3.17 -1.10
CA GLY A 52 9.40 3.51 -1.06
C GLY A 52 10.25 2.52 -1.84
N GLY A 53 9.85 2.18 -3.07
CA GLY A 53 10.56 1.22 -3.90
C GLY A 53 10.33 -0.24 -3.51
N PHE A 54 9.14 -0.59 -3.07
CA PHE A 54 8.74 -1.93 -2.62
C PHE A 54 9.47 -2.36 -1.34
N MET A 55 9.86 -1.38 -0.50
CA MET A 55 10.61 -1.65 0.74
C MET A 55 9.75 -1.54 2.00
N VAL A 56 8.74 -0.68 2.01
CA VAL A 56 7.87 -0.44 3.18
C VAL A 56 6.53 -1.09 2.92
N LEU A 57 6.27 -2.22 3.61
CA LEU A 57 5.08 -3.05 3.40
C LEU A 57 4.08 -3.02 4.56
N LYS A 58 4.44 -2.38 5.66
CA LYS A 58 3.57 -2.18 6.82
C LYS A 58 3.77 -0.77 7.33
N GLU A 59 2.67 -0.07 7.69
CA GLU A 59 2.79 1.29 8.19
C GLU A 59 3.57 1.32 9.51
N ASN A 60 4.39 2.36 9.66
CA ASN A 60 5.15 2.60 10.86
C ASN A 60 4.33 3.48 11.81
N LEU A 61 3.93 2.90 12.93
CA LEU A 61 3.12 3.55 13.96
C LEU A 61 3.96 3.94 15.19
N ASN A 62 5.27 3.95 15.06
CA ASN A 62 6.20 4.30 16.12
C ASN A 62 6.37 5.83 16.22
N TYR A 63 5.37 6.51 16.75
CA TYR A 63 5.35 7.96 16.86
C TYR A 63 5.78 8.44 18.25
N LYS A 64 6.47 9.58 18.27
CA LYS A 64 6.74 10.33 19.50
C LYS A 64 5.50 11.14 19.88
N ALA A 65 5.37 11.53 21.16
CA ALA A 65 4.24 12.32 21.64
C ALA A 65 4.02 13.60 20.83
N ALA A 66 5.08 14.33 20.51
CA ALA A 66 4.99 15.54 19.70
C ALA A 66 4.40 15.29 18.33
N SER A 67 4.76 14.16 17.69
CA SER A 67 4.24 13.76 16.38
C SER A 67 2.77 13.37 16.46
N LEU A 68 2.35 12.68 17.53
CA LEU A 68 0.95 12.33 17.75
C LEU A 68 0.09 13.60 17.87
N ARG A 69 0.58 14.62 18.59
CA ARG A 69 -0.12 15.89 18.70
C ARG A 69 -0.23 16.62 17.37
N LYS A 70 0.84 16.62 16.59
CA LYS A 70 0.89 17.33 15.31
C LYS A 70 0.08 16.64 14.22
N LEU A 71 0.23 15.33 14.07
CA LEU A 71 -0.34 14.56 12.96
C LEU A 71 -1.73 14.01 13.27
N PHE A 72 -1.97 13.68 14.53
CA PHE A 72 -3.20 13.02 14.99
C PHE A 72 -3.86 13.77 16.15
N GLY A 73 -3.79 15.09 16.14
CA GLY A 73 -4.32 15.94 17.22
C GLY A 73 -5.79 15.71 17.53
N LYS A 74 -6.57 15.29 16.53
CA LYS A 74 -7.98 14.89 16.71
C LYS A 74 -8.13 13.74 17.70
N TYR A 75 -7.19 12.80 17.69
CA TYR A 75 -7.20 11.60 18.53
C TYR A 75 -6.33 11.76 19.79
N PHE A 76 -5.43 12.72 19.79
CA PHE A 76 -4.53 13.03 20.91
C PHE A 76 -4.63 14.53 21.24
N PRO A 77 -5.74 14.96 21.85
CA PRO A 77 -6.00 16.41 22.03
C PRO A 77 -5.16 17.06 23.13
N THR A 78 -4.43 16.28 23.95
CA THR A 78 -3.58 16.79 25.01
C THR A 78 -2.18 16.18 24.97
N ASP A 79 -1.20 16.91 25.51
CA ASP A 79 0.17 16.42 25.62
C ASP A 79 0.25 15.19 26.55
N GLU A 80 -0.51 15.20 27.63
CA GLU A 80 -0.55 14.09 28.59
C GLU A 80 -1.03 12.80 27.93
N LEU A 81 -2.09 12.86 27.14
CA LEU A 81 -2.60 11.69 26.43
C LEU A 81 -1.61 11.17 25.41
N ALA A 82 -1.01 12.07 24.62
CA ALA A 82 0.01 11.72 23.63
C ALA A 82 1.21 11.04 24.31
N GLN A 83 1.68 11.59 25.43
CA GLN A 83 2.80 11.03 26.19
C GLN A 83 2.44 9.66 26.78
N GLN A 84 1.23 9.50 27.26
CA GLN A 84 0.73 8.24 27.80
C GLN A 84 0.83 7.12 26.74
N TYR A 85 0.38 7.39 25.51
CA TYR A 85 0.42 6.41 24.43
C TYR A 85 1.83 6.18 23.91
N ALA A 86 2.62 7.23 23.76
CA ALA A 86 4.00 7.13 23.29
C ALA A 86 4.91 6.35 24.23
N SER A 87 4.53 6.23 25.52
CA SER A 87 5.30 5.54 26.56
C SER A 87 4.88 4.08 26.76
N LYS A 88 3.82 3.63 26.08
CA LYS A 88 3.35 2.24 26.25
C LYS A 88 4.34 1.24 25.64
N PRO A 89 4.53 0.06 26.28
CA PRO A 89 5.36 -1.00 25.68
C PRO A 89 4.84 -1.45 24.31
N ASN A 90 3.51 -1.48 24.13
CA ASN A 90 2.81 -1.84 22.91
C ASN A 90 2.34 -0.59 22.15
N LYS A 91 3.16 0.45 22.09
CA LYS A 91 2.70 1.76 21.61
C LYS A 91 2.17 1.76 20.18
N GLN A 92 2.78 1.01 19.27
CA GLN A 92 2.29 0.96 17.88
C GLN A 92 0.89 0.38 17.80
N GLU A 93 0.66 -0.71 18.53
CA GLU A 93 -0.67 -1.33 18.63
C GLU A 93 -1.69 -0.37 19.26
N ALA A 94 -1.33 0.23 20.39
CA ALA A 94 -2.22 1.16 21.10
C ALA A 94 -2.56 2.39 20.26
N ILE A 95 -1.58 2.94 19.57
CA ILE A 95 -1.78 4.11 18.68
C ILE A 95 -2.71 3.74 17.53
N ALA A 96 -2.46 2.63 16.85
CA ALA A 96 -3.31 2.17 15.75
C ALA A 96 -4.75 1.92 16.21
N ASN A 97 -4.94 1.26 17.35
CA ASN A 97 -6.27 0.97 17.90
C ASN A 97 -7.05 2.24 18.21
N ARG A 98 -6.36 3.31 18.58
CA ARG A 98 -7.00 4.60 18.85
C ARG A 98 -7.33 5.39 17.58
N ILE A 99 -6.35 5.57 16.70
CA ILE A 99 -6.57 6.41 15.51
C ILE A 99 -7.52 5.79 14.49
N TYR A 100 -7.61 4.46 14.46
CA TYR A 100 -8.48 3.75 13.52
C TYR A 100 -9.76 3.19 14.17
N ALA A 101 -10.00 3.53 15.42
CA ALA A 101 -11.22 3.08 16.14
C ALA A 101 -12.48 3.53 15.40
N SER A 102 -13.43 2.62 15.26
CA SER A 102 -14.76 2.89 14.69
C SER A 102 -14.74 3.50 13.29
N ARG A 103 -13.68 3.21 12.53
CA ARG A 103 -13.51 3.68 11.16
C ARG A 103 -13.30 2.48 10.24
N MET A 104 -13.70 2.60 8.98
CA MET A 104 -13.45 1.58 7.94
C MET A 104 -13.88 0.16 8.38
N GLY A 105 -15.00 0.08 9.09
CA GLY A 105 -15.52 -1.19 9.58
C GLY A 105 -14.86 -1.72 10.84
N ASN A 106 -13.85 -1.04 11.39
CA ASN A 106 -13.23 -1.42 12.66
C ASN A 106 -14.19 -1.21 13.83
N GLY A 107 -14.08 -2.05 14.86
CA GLY A 107 -14.70 -1.81 16.14
C GLY A 107 -14.05 -0.67 16.91
N ASP A 108 -14.44 -0.49 18.17
CA ASP A 108 -13.88 0.54 19.03
C ASP A 108 -12.39 0.30 19.35
N GLU A 109 -11.80 1.20 20.14
CA GLU A 109 -10.38 1.10 20.51
C GLU A 109 -10.08 -0.23 21.21
N ALA A 110 -10.97 -0.69 22.08
CA ALA A 110 -10.81 -1.93 22.85
C ALA A 110 -10.88 -3.18 21.97
N SER A 111 -11.48 -3.12 20.79
CA SER A 111 -11.60 -4.26 19.88
C SER A 111 -10.25 -4.75 19.35
N GLY A 112 -9.24 -3.89 19.30
CA GLY A 112 -7.95 -4.20 18.70
C GLY A 112 -7.96 -4.20 17.17
N ASP A 113 -9.06 -3.86 16.53
CA ASP A 113 -9.19 -3.89 15.08
C ASP A 113 -8.27 -2.88 14.38
N GLY A 114 -8.01 -1.74 15.00
CA GLY A 114 -7.17 -0.71 14.41
C GLY A 114 -5.77 -1.20 14.07
N TYR A 115 -5.14 -1.92 14.97
CA TYR A 115 -3.83 -2.52 14.71
C TYR A 115 -3.92 -3.78 13.86
N LYS A 116 -4.91 -4.62 14.11
CA LYS A 116 -5.11 -5.87 13.36
C LYS A 116 -5.26 -5.60 11.86
N TYR A 117 -5.91 -4.51 11.50
CA TYR A 117 -6.17 -4.13 10.12
C TYR A 117 -5.47 -2.81 9.73
N CYS A 118 -4.30 -2.55 10.30
CA CYS A 118 -3.49 -1.39 9.92
C CYS A 118 -2.93 -1.54 8.50
N GLY A 119 -2.37 -0.48 7.95
CA GLY A 119 -1.89 -0.46 6.58
C GLY A 119 -0.82 -1.51 6.28
N ARG A 120 -1.08 -2.37 5.31
CA ARG A 120 -0.15 -3.41 4.84
C ARG A 120 -0.20 -3.55 3.32
N GLY A 121 0.90 -4.05 2.75
CA GLY A 121 1.03 -4.28 1.31
C GLY A 121 1.57 -3.08 0.57
N LEU A 122 1.72 -3.22 -0.75
CA LEU A 122 2.36 -2.21 -1.60
C LEU A 122 1.63 -0.86 -1.64
N ILE A 123 0.32 -0.86 -1.46
CA ILE A 123 -0.51 0.35 -1.45
C ILE A 123 -1.24 0.54 -0.12
N GLN A 124 -0.78 -0.11 0.93
CA GLN A 124 -1.27 0.07 2.31
C GLN A 124 -2.76 -0.15 2.46
N LEU A 125 -3.21 -1.40 2.22
CA LEU A 125 -4.59 -1.81 2.52
C LEU A 125 -4.86 -1.59 4.00
N THR A 126 -5.90 -0.85 4.35
CA THR A 126 -6.19 -0.42 5.73
C THR A 126 -7.68 -0.57 6.03
N GLY A 127 -7.99 -1.04 7.25
CA GLY A 127 -9.36 -1.11 7.77
C GLY A 127 -10.00 -2.48 7.55
N LYS A 128 -10.82 -2.88 8.54
CA LYS A 128 -11.46 -4.19 8.55
C LYS A 128 -12.30 -4.46 7.29
N SER A 129 -13.09 -3.46 6.85
CA SER A 129 -13.93 -3.62 5.65
C SER A 129 -13.10 -3.93 4.41
N ASN A 130 -11.96 -3.26 4.26
CA ASN A 130 -11.06 -3.47 3.12
C ASN A 130 -10.37 -4.83 3.18
N TYR A 131 -9.97 -5.26 4.38
CA TYR A 131 -9.41 -6.60 4.58
C TYR A 131 -10.42 -7.70 4.28
N ILE A 132 -11.68 -7.51 4.71
CA ILE A 132 -12.77 -8.44 4.41
C ILE A 132 -12.98 -8.55 2.90
N ALA A 133 -13.07 -7.42 2.21
CA ALA A 133 -13.28 -7.41 0.75
C ALA A 133 -12.14 -8.11 0.00
N PHE A 134 -10.90 -7.82 0.38
CA PHE A 134 -9.73 -8.48 -0.20
C PHE A 134 -9.74 -9.99 0.11
N ALA A 135 -9.97 -10.35 1.36
CA ALA A 135 -10.04 -11.75 1.79
C ALA A 135 -11.14 -12.52 1.04
N ASP A 136 -12.32 -11.93 0.90
CA ASP A 136 -13.43 -12.53 0.17
C ASP A 136 -13.06 -12.82 -1.30
N SER A 137 -12.30 -11.93 -1.92
CA SER A 137 -11.84 -12.15 -3.31
C SER A 137 -10.93 -13.36 -3.46
N LEU A 138 -10.29 -13.77 -2.37
CA LEU A 138 -9.36 -14.91 -2.31
C LEU A 138 -9.98 -16.15 -1.63
N GLU A 139 -11.20 -16.01 -1.15
CA GLU A 139 -11.90 -17.08 -0.39
C GLU A 139 -11.12 -17.48 0.89
N ILE A 140 -10.54 -16.50 1.57
CA ILE A 140 -9.81 -16.66 2.84
C ILE A 140 -10.43 -15.77 3.93
N THR A 141 -10.01 -15.96 5.17
CA THR A 141 -10.45 -15.11 6.28
C THR A 141 -9.69 -13.79 6.33
N PRO A 142 -10.25 -12.73 6.96
CA PRO A 142 -9.51 -11.47 7.16
C PRO A 142 -8.19 -11.66 7.94
N GLU A 143 -8.15 -12.60 8.87
CA GLU A 143 -6.95 -12.95 9.63
C GLU A 143 -5.88 -13.56 8.72
N GLU A 144 -6.28 -14.48 7.85
CA GLU A 144 -5.39 -15.07 6.85
C GLU A 144 -4.90 -14.02 5.86
N ALA A 145 -5.75 -13.04 5.49
CA ALA A 145 -5.36 -11.94 4.63
C ALA A 145 -4.27 -11.07 5.29
N SER A 146 -4.38 -10.81 6.59
CA SER A 146 -3.37 -10.06 7.32
C SER A 146 -1.99 -10.75 7.26
N GLU A 147 -1.96 -12.06 7.45
CA GLU A 147 -0.72 -12.84 7.33
C GLU A 147 -0.20 -12.86 5.88
N TYR A 148 -1.10 -13.03 4.93
CA TYR A 148 -0.76 -13.06 3.51
C TYR A 148 -0.15 -11.74 3.03
N LEU A 149 -0.66 -10.60 3.50
CA LEU A 149 -0.15 -9.27 3.16
C LEU A 149 1.30 -9.03 3.59
N ALA A 150 1.81 -9.82 4.54
CA ALA A 150 3.20 -9.77 4.98
C ALA A 150 4.16 -10.50 4.02
N THR A 151 3.64 -11.24 3.05
CA THR A 151 4.43 -11.93 2.04
C THR A 151 4.60 -11.07 0.79
N PHE A 152 5.61 -11.36 -0.03
CA PHE A 152 5.80 -10.68 -1.32
C PHE A 152 4.56 -10.83 -2.21
N GLU A 153 4.03 -12.05 -2.32
CA GLU A 153 2.87 -12.32 -3.14
C GLU A 153 1.63 -11.57 -2.64
N GLY A 154 1.36 -11.64 -1.35
CA GLY A 154 0.18 -10.98 -0.76
C GLY A 154 0.26 -9.46 -0.85
N ALA A 155 1.43 -8.90 -0.60
CA ALA A 155 1.64 -7.46 -0.72
C ALA A 155 1.40 -6.99 -2.15
N ALA A 156 1.88 -7.73 -3.15
CA ALA A 156 1.66 -7.44 -4.55
C ALA A 156 0.20 -7.68 -4.96
N GLN A 157 -0.39 -8.79 -4.50
CA GLN A 157 -1.76 -9.14 -4.88
C GLN A 157 -2.79 -8.13 -4.37
N SER A 158 -2.61 -7.60 -3.18
CA SER A 158 -3.50 -6.56 -2.65
C SER A 158 -3.50 -5.31 -3.53
N ALA A 159 -2.35 -4.94 -4.06
CA ALA A 159 -2.24 -3.82 -4.99
C ALA A 159 -2.91 -4.12 -6.33
N CYS A 160 -2.72 -5.33 -6.86
CA CYS A 160 -3.38 -5.76 -8.08
C CYS A 160 -4.91 -5.80 -7.91
N TRP A 161 -5.38 -6.34 -6.79
CA TRP A 161 -6.80 -6.38 -6.46
C TRP A 161 -7.40 -4.98 -6.37
N PHE A 162 -6.74 -4.06 -5.69
CA PHE A 162 -7.16 -2.66 -5.62
C PHE A 162 -7.23 -2.04 -7.02
N TRP A 163 -6.22 -2.30 -7.83
CA TRP A 163 -6.14 -1.81 -9.21
C TRP A 163 -7.31 -2.26 -10.05
N GLU A 164 -7.61 -3.55 -9.99
CA GLU A 164 -8.74 -4.14 -10.72
C GLU A 164 -10.08 -3.64 -10.19
N THR A 165 -10.28 -3.67 -8.88
CA THR A 165 -11.53 -3.27 -8.23
C THR A 165 -11.89 -1.82 -8.53
N ASN A 166 -10.90 -0.95 -8.64
CA ASN A 166 -11.10 0.47 -8.96
C ASN A 166 -10.98 0.78 -10.45
N ASN A 167 -10.83 -0.25 -11.28
CA ASN A 167 -10.78 -0.12 -12.75
C ASN A 167 -9.70 0.85 -13.22
N LEU A 168 -8.51 0.74 -12.66
CA LEU A 168 -7.42 1.70 -12.87
C LEU A 168 -6.71 1.52 -14.21
N ASN A 169 -6.83 0.35 -14.85
CA ASN A 169 -6.26 0.14 -16.19
C ASN A 169 -6.74 1.17 -17.21
N GLN A 170 -8.00 1.62 -17.11
CA GLN A 170 -8.52 2.64 -18.03
C GLN A 170 -7.70 3.93 -18.01
N TRP A 171 -7.23 4.33 -16.84
CA TRP A 171 -6.41 5.54 -16.69
C TRP A 171 -4.97 5.30 -17.10
N ALA A 172 -4.45 4.10 -16.82
CA ALA A 172 -3.12 3.68 -17.28
C ALA A 172 -3.05 3.67 -18.81
N ASP A 173 -4.08 3.16 -19.48
CA ASP A 173 -4.15 3.12 -20.95
C ASP A 173 -4.10 4.51 -21.56
N LYS A 174 -4.64 5.51 -20.88
CA LYS A 174 -4.61 6.92 -21.30
C LYS A 174 -3.32 7.64 -20.88
N GLY A 175 -2.46 6.99 -20.12
CA GLY A 175 -1.28 7.64 -19.54
C GLY A 175 -1.62 8.74 -18.54
N ASP A 176 -2.82 8.69 -17.93
CA ASP A 176 -3.34 9.72 -17.03
C ASP A 176 -2.89 9.47 -15.60
N ILE A 177 -1.66 9.83 -15.31
CA ILE A 177 -1.06 9.63 -13.98
C ILE A 177 -1.68 10.55 -12.94
N VAL A 178 -2.20 11.70 -13.33
CA VAL A 178 -2.88 12.63 -12.43
C VAL A 178 -4.13 11.97 -11.84
N THR A 179 -4.99 11.40 -12.69
CA THR A 179 -6.21 10.72 -12.22
C THR A 179 -5.88 9.47 -11.42
N LEU A 180 -4.90 8.68 -11.85
CA LEU A 180 -4.42 7.52 -11.09
C LEU A 180 -4.00 7.94 -9.68
N THR A 181 -3.21 8.99 -9.56
CA THR A 181 -2.75 9.49 -8.27
C THR A 181 -3.91 9.90 -7.38
N LYS A 182 -4.90 10.60 -7.93
CA LYS A 182 -6.10 11.00 -7.19
C LYS A 182 -6.91 9.80 -6.72
N ARG A 183 -7.03 8.77 -7.54
CA ARG A 183 -7.77 7.55 -7.20
C ARG A 183 -7.08 6.72 -6.11
N ILE A 184 -5.76 6.72 -6.08
CA ILE A 184 -4.97 5.96 -5.11
C ILE A 184 -4.78 6.74 -3.81
N ASN A 185 -4.42 8.02 -3.91
CA ASN A 185 -4.05 8.86 -2.76
C ASN A 185 -5.18 9.74 -2.23
N GLY A 186 -6.17 10.03 -3.05
CA GLY A 186 -7.23 11.00 -2.73
C GLY A 186 -6.87 12.44 -3.08
N GLY A 187 -5.64 12.69 -3.49
CA GLY A 187 -5.12 14.00 -3.88
C GLY A 187 -3.97 13.84 -4.86
N THR A 188 -3.06 14.81 -4.90
CA THR A 188 -1.92 14.82 -5.83
C THR A 188 -0.56 14.76 -5.12
N ILE A 189 -0.53 14.24 -3.91
CA ILE A 189 0.72 14.10 -3.14
C ILE A 189 1.68 13.18 -3.91
N GLY A 190 2.91 13.67 -4.12
CA GLY A 190 3.95 12.92 -4.80
C GLY A 190 3.76 12.80 -6.31
N LEU A 191 2.91 13.61 -6.93
CA LEU A 191 2.62 13.52 -8.36
C LEU A 191 3.88 13.59 -9.21
N GLU A 192 4.80 14.49 -8.94
CA GLU A 192 6.04 14.62 -9.70
C GLU A 192 6.89 13.35 -9.62
N ASP A 193 7.03 12.77 -8.44
CA ASP A 193 7.77 11.52 -8.23
C ASP A 193 7.12 10.36 -8.97
N ARG A 194 5.78 10.27 -8.91
CA ARG A 194 5.02 9.23 -9.61
C ARG A 194 5.17 9.35 -11.12
N ILE A 195 5.16 10.56 -11.67
CA ILE A 195 5.38 10.82 -13.09
C ILE A 195 6.80 10.42 -13.51
N LYS A 196 7.80 10.76 -12.72
CA LYS A 196 9.20 10.37 -12.99
C LYS A 196 9.36 8.86 -13.03
N HIS A 197 8.79 8.15 -12.06
CA HIS A 197 8.78 6.69 -12.05
C HIS A 197 8.08 6.12 -13.28
N TYR A 198 6.95 6.70 -13.66
CA TYR A 198 6.18 6.26 -14.82
C TYR A 198 6.96 6.43 -16.12
N GLU A 199 7.54 7.61 -16.36
CA GLU A 199 8.33 7.89 -17.56
C GLU A 199 9.55 6.99 -17.65
N HIS A 200 10.26 6.81 -16.55
CA HIS A 200 11.38 5.88 -16.47
C HIS A 200 10.94 4.45 -16.76
N ALA A 201 9.84 4.01 -16.17
CA ALA A 201 9.31 2.68 -16.41
C ALA A 201 8.92 2.45 -17.88
N LEU A 202 8.27 3.42 -18.50
CA LEU A 202 7.96 3.34 -19.94
C LEU A 202 9.22 3.17 -20.76
N HIS A 203 10.25 3.93 -20.45
CA HIS A 203 11.53 3.84 -21.17
C HIS A 203 12.15 2.45 -21.01
N VAL A 204 12.23 1.94 -19.78
CA VAL A 204 12.79 0.62 -19.49
C VAL A 204 12.00 -0.50 -20.17
N LEU A 205 10.68 -0.37 -20.26
CA LEU A 205 9.80 -1.36 -20.89
C LEU A 205 9.74 -1.22 -22.42
N GLY A 206 10.54 -0.33 -23.01
CA GLY A 206 10.65 -0.20 -24.46
C GLY A 206 9.49 0.52 -25.14
N HIS A 207 8.84 1.40 -24.42
CA HIS A 207 7.68 2.12 -24.95
C HIS A 207 8.01 3.59 -25.29
#